data_879e68f8f7b3448186c7d2c317081258
#
_entry.id   879e68f8f7b3448186c7d2c317081258
#
_cell.length_a   1.000
_cell.length_b   1.000
_cell.length_c   1.000
_cell.angle_alpha   90.00
_cell.angle_beta   90.00
_cell.angle_gamma   90.00
#
_symmetry.space_group_name_H-M   'P 1'
#
loop_
_entity.id
_entity.type
_entity.pdbx_description
1 polymer ?
#
loop_
_entity_poly.entity_id
_entity_poly.type
_entity_poly.pdbx_seq_one_letter_code
_entity_poly.pdbx_strand_id
1 'polypeptide(L)'
;MKIADTSSQDERLAPKKTTKKLWVAGSVSLLLVLLLWQIVPAARSWSQSDISVSLSRVRLDTVRTADFTRDISAQGQVVAAVSPKLYAPAEGTISLLLDAGTEVKQGDVLATIDSPELNNRLQQEQATFYSLETSHNRQKILAKKQQLTDKKAVDIAQVTLTTAEREKRRADQGFDKGVISKIEHEKAQDDLETAKLQHQHAVEDARLNKENLDFEVQSLAQQLDRQRLLVEDFQRQVNGLQVRSPVNGLLGNLAVENKTYISKNQLILSVVDLSQFEVEIAVPESYANDLIIGLPVEVTAEQKLYMGSLVTISPEVFENQVKGRVRFTKEAPPALRQNQRLSSRILLEHREGVIQVARGQFLDSSNGKFAYKVSNGIAIKTPIELGARSLNSVEILAGLQPGDQIITSGTDIFDGASTVQLNN
;
A
#
# COMPACT_ATOMS: atom_id res chain seq x y z
N MET A 1 127.46 -61.85 11.17
CA MET A 1 128.20 -61.00 10.20
C MET A 1 127.18 -60.16 9.44
N LYS A 2 127.38 -58.87 9.50
CA LYS A 2 126.49 -57.87 8.93
C LYS A 2 126.61 -57.88 7.40
N ILE A 3 125.50 -57.79 6.70
CA ILE A 3 125.50 -57.43 5.29
C ILE A 3 124.61 -56.20 5.12
N ALA A 4 125.14 -55.23 4.38
CA ALA A 4 124.68 -53.88 4.26
C ALA A 4 123.41 -53.73 3.39
N ASP A 5 122.71 -52.70 3.74
CA ASP A 5 121.47 -52.19 3.11
C ASP A 5 121.81 -51.53 1.77
N THR A 6 121.03 -51.84 0.73
CA THR A 6 121.03 -51.16 -0.55
C THR A 6 119.60 -50.73 -0.91
N SER A 7 119.13 -49.64 -0.30
CA SER A 7 117.94 -48.97 -0.62
C SER A 7 118.16 -47.64 -1.29
N SER A 8 118.46 -47.59 -2.55
CA SER A 8 118.39 -46.37 -3.32
C SER A 8 118.53 -46.66 -4.83
N GLN A 9 117.37 -46.99 -5.46
CA GLN A 9 117.11 -46.72 -6.88
C GLN A 9 115.79 -47.44 -7.32
N ASP A 10 114.70 -46.75 -7.11
CA ASP A 10 113.52 -47.03 -7.92
C ASP A 10 112.77 -45.72 -8.16
N GLU A 11 113.05 -45.09 -9.28
CA GLU A 11 112.33 -43.92 -9.81
C GLU A 11 110.97 -44.38 -10.39
N ARG A 12 109.90 -44.07 -9.74
CA ARG A 12 108.52 -44.32 -10.29
C ARG A 12 108.11 -43.19 -11.21
N LEU A 13 107.92 -43.47 -12.47
CA LEU A 13 107.29 -42.62 -13.50
C LEU A 13 105.83 -42.42 -13.22
N ALA A 14 105.36 -41.16 -13.07
CA ALA A 14 104.03 -40.77 -12.88
C ALA A 14 103.19 -40.93 -14.21
N PRO A 15 101.97 -41.47 -14.13
CA PRO A 15 101.09 -41.59 -15.34
C PRO A 15 100.50 -40.23 -15.69
N LYS A 16 100.46 -39.85 -16.99
CA LYS A 16 99.83 -38.71 -17.62
C LYS A 16 98.27 -38.76 -17.38
N LYS A 17 97.71 -37.81 -16.62
CA LYS A 17 96.26 -37.63 -16.43
C LYS A 17 95.64 -37.14 -17.75
N THR A 18 94.76 -37.92 -18.38
CA THR A 18 93.96 -37.55 -19.53
C THR A 18 92.78 -36.69 -19.10
N THR A 19 92.84 -35.38 -19.39
CA THR A 19 91.83 -34.36 -19.11
C THR A 19 90.45 -34.61 -19.70
N LYS A 20 90.28 -35.57 -20.63
CA LYS A 20 88.99 -35.94 -21.24
C LYS A 20 87.97 -36.57 -20.29
N LYS A 21 88.37 -37.30 -19.25
CA LYS A 21 87.48 -37.91 -18.25
C LYS A 21 86.80 -36.90 -17.31
N LEU A 22 87.41 -35.77 -17.04
CA LEU A 22 86.88 -34.69 -16.19
C LEU A 22 85.79 -33.89 -16.91
N TRP A 23 85.90 -33.71 -18.23
CA TRP A 23 84.90 -33.04 -19.01
C TRP A 23 83.59 -33.86 -19.22
N VAL A 24 83.73 -35.16 -19.36
CA VAL A 24 82.59 -36.07 -19.45
C VAL A 24 81.87 -36.21 -18.08
N ALA A 25 82.61 -36.28 -17.01
CA ALA A 25 82.02 -36.31 -15.66
C ALA A 25 81.29 -35.02 -15.31
N GLY A 26 81.84 -33.82 -15.71
CA GLY A 26 81.23 -32.53 -15.54
C GLY A 26 79.89 -32.36 -16.36
N SER A 27 79.90 -32.82 -17.61
CA SER A 27 78.70 -32.75 -18.45
C SER A 27 77.59 -33.71 -17.98
N VAL A 28 77.94 -34.90 -17.50
CA VAL A 28 76.92 -35.82 -16.91
C VAL A 28 76.36 -35.30 -15.57
N SER A 29 77.18 -34.67 -14.77
CA SER A 29 76.77 -34.02 -13.52
C SER A 29 75.83 -32.83 -13.76
N LEU A 30 76.14 -32.01 -14.80
CA LEU A 30 75.26 -30.89 -15.20
C LEU A 30 73.94 -31.36 -15.73
N LEU A 31 73.90 -32.42 -16.54
CA LEU A 31 72.66 -33.04 -17.04
C LEU A 31 71.83 -33.64 -15.93
N LEU A 32 72.44 -34.29 -14.94
CA LEU A 32 71.74 -34.80 -13.76
C LEU A 32 71.16 -33.66 -12.87
N VAL A 33 71.87 -32.55 -12.70
CA VAL A 33 71.37 -31.39 -11.99
C VAL A 33 70.21 -30.74 -12.74
N LEU A 34 70.29 -30.62 -14.08
CA LEU A 34 69.19 -30.12 -14.91
C LEU A 34 67.98 -31.04 -14.86
N LEU A 35 68.19 -32.35 -14.90
CA LEU A 35 67.09 -33.34 -14.78
C LEU A 35 66.47 -33.34 -13.35
N LEU A 36 67.29 -33.22 -12.34
CA LEU A 36 66.79 -33.02 -10.96
C LEU A 36 66.06 -31.69 -10.81
N TRP A 37 66.49 -30.61 -11.46
CA TRP A 37 65.82 -29.32 -11.41
C TRP A 37 64.45 -29.32 -12.11
N GLN A 38 64.23 -30.17 -13.11
CA GLN A 38 62.96 -30.40 -13.75
C GLN A 38 62.06 -31.41 -12.97
N ILE A 39 62.62 -32.43 -12.35
CA ILE A 39 61.88 -33.49 -11.65
C ILE A 39 61.49 -33.08 -10.23
N VAL A 40 62.30 -32.29 -9.52
CA VAL A 40 62.02 -31.87 -8.14
C VAL A 40 60.74 -31.07 -7.98
N PRO A 41 60.42 -30.08 -8.86
CA PRO A 41 59.14 -29.38 -8.76
C PRO A 41 57.92 -30.27 -9.09
N ALA A 42 58.10 -31.20 -10.06
CA ALA A 42 57.03 -32.17 -10.42
C ALA A 42 56.81 -33.21 -9.28
N ALA A 43 57.91 -33.69 -8.64
CA ALA A 43 57.81 -34.60 -7.51
C ALA A 43 57.28 -33.93 -6.23
N ARG A 44 57.58 -32.64 -6.03
CA ARG A 44 56.99 -31.86 -4.91
C ARG A 44 55.49 -31.64 -5.08
N SER A 45 54.98 -31.39 -6.31
CA SER A 45 53.54 -31.27 -6.56
C SER A 45 52.80 -32.60 -6.34
N TRP A 46 53.39 -33.72 -6.61
CA TRP A 46 52.81 -35.04 -6.40
C TRP A 46 52.78 -35.49 -4.92
N SER A 47 53.67 -34.99 -4.11
CA SER A 47 53.70 -35.34 -2.66
C SER A 47 52.85 -34.42 -1.79
N GLN A 48 52.19 -33.42 -2.36
CA GLN A 48 51.37 -32.44 -1.63
C GLN A 48 49.87 -32.62 -1.78
N SER A 49 49.37 -33.56 -2.61
CA SER A 49 47.92 -33.82 -2.74
C SER A 49 47.49 -34.90 -1.75
N ASP A 50 46.58 -34.56 -0.85
CA ASP A 50 46.06 -35.47 0.16
C ASP A 50 45.11 -36.51 -0.46
N ILE A 51 44.39 -36.19 -1.53
CA ILE A 51 43.41 -37.04 -2.20
C ILE A 51 43.45 -36.84 -3.72
N SER A 52 43.21 -37.89 -4.48
CA SER A 52 43.08 -37.87 -5.95
C SER A 52 41.67 -38.20 -6.38
N VAL A 53 41.02 -37.33 -7.19
CA VAL A 53 39.63 -37.47 -7.66
C VAL A 53 39.57 -37.31 -9.18
N SER A 54 38.76 -38.11 -9.85
CA SER A 54 38.55 -37.98 -11.30
C SER A 54 37.78 -36.70 -11.64
N LEU A 55 38.24 -35.97 -12.68
CA LEU A 55 37.61 -34.72 -13.17
C LEU A 55 36.15 -34.95 -13.59
N SER A 56 35.80 -36.15 -14.06
CA SER A 56 34.43 -36.50 -14.41
C SER A 56 33.42 -36.50 -13.26
N ARG A 57 33.90 -36.53 -12.02
CA ARG A 57 33.06 -36.55 -10.81
C ARG A 57 32.80 -35.16 -10.24
N VAL A 58 33.43 -34.13 -10.75
CA VAL A 58 33.30 -32.76 -10.30
C VAL A 58 32.78 -31.84 -11.40
N ARG A 59 32.03 -30.82 -11.02
CA ARG A 59 31.64 -29.76 -11.97
C ARG A 59 32.51 -28.54 -11.70
N LEU A 60 33.05 -27.99 -12.73
CA LEU A 60 33.82 -26.75 -12.69
C LEU A 60 32.98 -25.59 -13.25
N ASP A 61 33.12 -24.44 -12.64
CA ASP A 61 32.61 -23.18 -13.21
C ASP A 61 33.66 -22.09 -13.04
N THR A 62 33.61 -21.09 -13.91
CA THR A 62 34.54 -19.97 -13.89
C THR A 62 33.92 -18.76 -13.25
N VAL A 63 34.62 -18.20 -12.30
CA VAL A 63 34.26 -16.92 -11.64
C VAL A 63 34.31 -15.82 -12.70
N ARG A 64 33.22 -15.07 -12.82
CA ARG A 64 33.07 -14.01 -13.81
C ARG A 64 32.50 -12.74 -13.21
N THR A 65 32.80 -11.61 -13.83
CA THR A 65 32.11 -10.36 -13.54
C THR A 65 30.88 -10.28 -14.44
N ALA A 66 29.70 -10.20 -13.84
CA ALA A 66 28.43 -10.07 -14.57
C ALA A 66 27.38 -9.43 -13.66
N ASP A 67 26.27 -9.03 -14.24
CA ASP A 67 25.16 -8.45 -13.47
C ASP A 67 24.49 -9.56 -12.65
N PHE A 68 24.29 -9.26 -11.38
CA PHE A 68 23.62 -10.15 -10.44
C PHE A 68 22.17 -9.70 -10.25
N THR A 69 21.26 -10.64 -10.44
CA THR A 69 19.84 -10.39 -10.21
C THR A 69 19.29 -11.43 -9.25
N ARG A 70 18.66 -10.97 -8.20
CA ARG A 70 17.85 -11.81 -7.29
C ARG A 70 16.39 -11.54 -7.59
N ASP A 71 15.68 -12.56 -8.03
CA ASP A 71 14.29 -12.46 -8.45
C ASP A 71 13.45 -13.60 -7.88
N ILE A 72 12.15 -13.38 -7.86
CA ILE A 72 11.14 -14.37 -7.49
C ILE A 72 10.13 -14.48 -8.61
N SER A 73 9.87 -15.70 -9.06
CA SER A 73 8.76 -15.99 -9.97
C SER A 73 7.48 -16.19 -9.16
N ALA A 74 6.44 -15.45 -9.52
CA ALA A 74 5.12 -15.55 -8.93
C ALA A 74 4.06 -15.67 -10.03
N GLN A 75 3.00 -16.44 -9.76
CA GLN A 75 1.83 -16.41 -10.64
C GLN A 75 0.99 -15.20 -10.32
N GLY A 76 0.56 -14.49 -11.33
CA GLY A 76 -0.32 -13.34 -11.25
C GLY A 76 -1.67 -13.60 -11.89
N GLN A 77 -2.67 -12.87 -11.46
CA GLN A 77 -4.01 -12.85 -12.04
C GLN A 77 -4.38 -11.40 -12.36
N VAL A 78 -4.84 -11.17 -13.58
CA VAL A 78 -5.32 -9.83 -13.98
C VAL A 78 -6.58 -9.48 -13.20
N VAL A 79 -6.56 -8.33 -12.55
CA VAL A 79 -7.70 -7.75 -11.86
C VAL A 79 -7.93 -6.33 -12.38
N ALA A 80 -9.18 -5.89 -12.44
CA ALA A 80 -9.44 -4.49 -12.68
C ALA A 80 -8.97 -3.68 -11.46
N ALA A 81 -8.34 -2.54 -11.67
CA ALA A 81 -7.94 -1.65 -10.58
C ALA A 81 -9.14 -1.19 -9.76
N VAL A 82 -10.27 -0.96 -10.43
CA VAL A 82 -11.55 -0.56 -9.85
C VAL A 82 -12.66 -1.49 -10.35
N SER A 83 -13.31 -2.19 -9.42
CA SER A 83 -14.46 -3.05 -9.73
C SER A 83 -15.53 -2.92 -8.64
N PRO A 84 -16.30 -1.80 -8.65
CA PRO A 84 -17.31 -1.55 -7.65
C PRO A 84 -18.44 -2.60 -7.72
N LYS A 85 -18.82 -3.08 -6.54
CA LYS A 85 -19.98 -3.93 -6.32
C LYS A 85 -21.15 -3.05 -5.90
N LEU A 86 -22.29 -3.19 -6.56
CA LEU A 86 -23.47 -2.39 -6.30
C LEU A 86 -24.50 -3.23 -5.53
N TYR A 87 -25.00 -2.63 -4.46
CA TYR A 87 -25.93 -3.27 -3.52
C TYR A 87 -27.29 -2.56 -3.54
N ALA A 88 -28.34 -3.29 -3.18
CA ALA A 88 -29.69 -2.76 -3.09
C ALA A 88 -29.79 -1.71 -1.96
N PRO A 89 -30.18 -0.47 -2.25
CA PRO A 89 -30.39 0.56 -1.22
C PRO A 89 -31.63 0.32 -0.37
N ALA A 90 -32.64 -0.38 -0.92
CA ALA A 90 -33.85 -0.77 -0.25
C ALA A 90 -34.36 -2.11 -0.81
N GLU A 91 -35.30 -2.72 -0.11
CA GLU A 91 -35.99 -3.90 -0.59
C GLU A 91 -37.04 -3.55 -1.65
N GLY A 92 -37.29 -4.49 -2.53
CA GLY A 92 -38.27 -4.32 -3.61
C GLY A 92 -38.05 -5.25 -4.78
N THR A 93 -38.79 -5.07 -5.85
CA THR A 93 -38.66 -5.84 -7.09
C THR A 93 -37.66 -5.17 -8.02
N ILE A 94 -36.60 -5.88 -8.40
CA ILE A 94 -35.57 -5.33 -9.30
C ILE A 94 -35.98 -5.55 -10.77
N SER A 95 -35.71 -4.55 -11.60
CA SER A 95 -35.74 -4.61 -13.05
C SER A 95 -34.36 -4.27 -13.60
N LEU A 96 -33.66 -5.25 -14.16
CA LEU A 96 -32.40 -5.07 -14.84
C LEU A 96 -32.62 -4.47 -16.23
N LEU A 97 -31.89 -3.43 -16.59
CA LEU A 97 -32.06 -2.74 -17.88
C LEU A 97 -31.00 -3.16 -18.90
N LEU A 98 -29.90 -3.76 -18.46
CA LEU A 98 -28.76 -4.13 -19.28
C LEU A 98 -28.29 -5.54 -18.93
N ASP A 99 -27.68 -6.22 -19.91
CA ASP A 99 -27.13 -7.56 -19.75
C ASP A 99 -25.64 -7.49 -19.37
N ALA A 100 -25.13 -8.56 -18.75
CA ALA A 100 -23.71 -8.70 -18.43
C ALA A 100 -22.84 -8.58 -19.70
N GLY A 101 -21.74 -7.85 -19.61
CA GLY A 101 -20.83 -7.57 -20.74
C GLY A 101 -21.19 -6.30 -21.53
N THR A 102 -22.30 -5.60 -21.20
CA THR A 102 -22.65 -4.33 -21.85
C THR A 102 -21.70 -3.22 -21.37
N GLU A 103 -21.25 -2.39 -22.30
CA GLU A 103 -20.45 -1.18 -21.99
C GLU A 103 -21.35 -0.11 -21.38
N VAL A 104 -20.90 0.49 -20.27
CA VAL A 104 -21.64 1.49 -19.51
C VAL A 104 -20.76 2.68 -19.18
N LYS A 105 -21.37 3.86 -19.11
CA LYS A 105 -20.72 5.11 -18.69
C LYS A 105 -21.11 5.45 -17.25
N GLN A 106 -20.26 6.24 -16.61
CA GLN A 106 -20.57 6.78 -15.29
C GLN A 106 -21.90 7.54 -15.31
N GLY A 107 -22.81 7.19 -14.40
CA GLY A 107 -24.14 7.77 -14.29
C GLY A 107 -25.25 7.02 -15.04
N ASP A 108 -24.93 6.09 -15.94
CA ASP A 108 -25.93 5.28 -16.64
C ASP A 108 -26.75 4.44 -15.66
N VAL A 109 -28.05 4.33 -15.90
CA VAL A 109 -28.97 3.51 -15.07
C VAL A 109 -28.82 2.06 -15.48
N LEU A 110 -28.39 1.23 -14.56
CA LEU A 110 -28.16 -0.21 -14.76
C LEU A 110 -29.36 -1.06 -14.38
N ALA A 111 -30.03 -0.66 -13.31
CA ALA A 111 -31.21 -1.33 -12.78
C ALA A 111 -32.12 -0.32 -12.09
N THR A 112 -33.40 -0.67 -11.98
CA THR A 112 -34.40 0.05 -11.18
C THR A 112 -35.02 -0.89 -10.18
N ILE A 113 -35.24 -0.40 -8.96
CA ILE A 113 -35.92 -1.16 -7.90
C ILE A 113 -37.28 -0.53 -7.68
N ASP A 114 -38.32 -1.32 -7.80
CA ASP A 114 -39.67 -0.91 -7.41
C ASP A 114 -39.89 -1.25 -5.94
N SER A 115 -39.96 -0.22 -5.09
CA SER A 115 -40.18 -0.31 -3.65
C SER A 115 -41.40 0.51 -3.25
N PRO A 116 -42.62 -0.10 -3.29
CA PRO A 116 -43.84 0.59 -2.88
C PRO A 116 -43.81 1.07 -1.43
N GLU A 117 -43.16 0.30 -0.56
CA GLU A 117 -43.02 0.67 0.86
C GLU A 117 -42.25 1.98 1.04
N LEU A 118 -41.09 2.11 0.40
CA LEU A 118 -40.28 3.33 0.49
C LEU A 118 -41.00 4.53 -0.13
N ASN A 119 -41.68 4.35 -1.25
CA ASN A 119 -42.48 5.39 -1.88
C ASN A 119 -43.64 5.85 -0.96
N ASN A 120 -44.39 4.91 -0.37
CA ASN A 120 -45.47 5.22 0.56
C ASN A 120 -44.91 5.97 1.80
N ARG A 121 -43.76 5.58 2.32
CA ARG A 121 -43.13 6.25 3.45
C ARG A 121 -42.73 7.67 3.12
N LEU A 122 -42.14 7.91 1.95
CA LEU A 122 -41.85 9.25 1.47
C LEU A 122 -43.10 10.12 1.41
N GLN A 123 -44.20 9.61 0.84
CA GLN A 123 -45.48 10.35 0.76
C GLN A 123 -46.05 10.68 2.15
N GLN A 124 -45.96 9.74 3.09
CA GLN A 124 -46.41 9.96 4.48
C GLN A 124 -45.63 11.07 5.16
N GLU A 125 -44.31 11.05 5.02
CA GLU A 125 -43.42 12.07 5.63
C GLU A 125 -43.59 13.44 4.97
N GLN A 126 -43.84 13.48 3.66
CA GLN A 126 -44.22 14.71 2.94
C GLN A 126 -45.55 15.28 3.44
N ALA A 127 -46.57 14.44 3.67
CA ALA A 127 -47.84 14.90 4.22
C ALA A 127 -47.68 15.48 5.63
N THR A 128 -46.83 14.87 6.47
CA THR A 128 -46.47 15.37 7.79
C THR A 128 -45.77 16.72 7.70
N PHE A 129 -44.83 16.88 6.77
CA PHE A 129 -44.16 18.15 6.52
C PHE A 129 -45.13 19.27 6.17
N TYR A 130 -46.06 19.05 5.25
CA TYR A 130 -47.07 20.06 4.87
C TYR A 130 -48.02 20.42 6.01
N SER A 131 -48.36 19.44 6.88
CA SER A 131 -49.15 19.69 8.08
C SER A 131 -48.44 20.60 9.09
N LEU A 132 -47.12 20.32 9.33
CA LEU A 132 -46.27 21.14 10.21
C LEU A 132 -46.05 22.54 9.62
N GLU A 133 -45.83 22.65 8.32
CA GLU A 133 -45.70 23.93 7.63
C GLU A 133 -46.96 24.79 7.79
N THR A 134 -48.13 24.19 7.60
CA THR A 134 -49.43 24.87 7.83
C THR A 134 -49.56 25.33 9.28
N SER A 135 -49.18 24.50 10.23
CA SER A 135 -49.24 24.82 11.67
C SER A 135 -48.30 25.96 12.04
N HIS A 136 -47.06 25.92 11.52
CA HIS A 136 -46.09 27.00 11.71
C HIS A 136 -46.58 28.33 11.12
N ASN A 137 -47.14 28.32 9.88
CA ASN A 137 -47.67 29.53 9.26
C ASN A 137 -48.86 30.09 10.04
N ARG A 138 -49.76 29.23 10.56
CA ARG A 138 -50.86 29.61 11.42
C ARG A 138 -50.34 30.31 12.71
N GLN A 139 -49.35 29.71 13.40
CA GLN A 139 -48.81 30.29 14.61
C GLN A 139 -48.15 31.64 14.34
N LYS A 140 -47.47 31.80 13.22
CA LYS A 140 -46.90 33.10 12.80
C LYS A 140 -47.95 34.20 12.64
N ILE A 141 -49.13 33.84 12.07
CA ILE A 141 -50.26 34.79 11.91
C ILE A 141 -50.86 35.13 13.29
N LEU A 142 -51.01 34.14 14.16
CA LEU A 142 -51.52 34.35 15.53
C LEU A 142 -50.59 35.23 16.34
N ALA A 143 -49.28 35.01 16.27
CA ALA A 143 -48.26 35.85 16.93
C ALA A 143 -48.33 37.29 16.45
N LYS A 144 -48.43 37.53 15.14
CA LYS A 144 -48.61 38.91 14.61
C LYS A 144 -49.91 39.58 15.08
N LYS A 145 -51.01 38.83 15.16
CA LYS A 145 -52.29 39.36 15.68
C LYS A 145 -52.15 39.76 17.12
N GLN A 146 -51.56 38.94 17.98
CA GLN A 146 -51.37 39.24 19.38
C GLN A 146 -50.45 40.43 19.58
N GLN A 147 -49.27 40.48 18.88
CA GLN A 147 -48.39 41.65 18.93
C GLN A 147 -49.08 42.97 18.56
N LEU A 148 -50.04 42.94 17.60
CA LEU A 148 -50.82 44.12 17.27
C LEU A 148 -51.78 44.52 18.43
N THR A 149 -52.36 43.52 19.13
CA THR A 149 -53.24 43.75 20.28
C THR A 149 -52.45 44.35 21.45
N ASP A 150 -51.25 43.81 21.75
CA ASP A 150 -50.40 44.29 22.82
C ASP A 150 -49.90 45.73 22.49
N LYS A 151 -49.55 46.01 21.23
CA LYS A 151 -49.17 47.34 20.81
C LYS A 151 -50.29 48.36 21.03
N LYS A 152 -51.55 47.99 20.72
CA LYS A 152 -52.75 48.86 20.99
C LYS A 152 -52.87 49.16 22.47
N ALA A 153 -52.64 48.18 23.36
CA ALA A 153 -52.68 48.38 24.81
C ALA A 153 -51.62 49.39 25.28
N VAL A 154 -50.39 49.25 24.78
CA VAL A 154 -49.29 50.20 25.04
C VAL A 154 -49.62 51.60 24.53
N ASP A 155 -50.15 51.72 23.32
CA ASP A 155 -50.51 53.02 22.73
C ASP A 155 -51.62 53.75 23.54
N ILE A 156 -52.62 53.00 24.04
CA ILE A 156 -53.67 53.51 24.93
C ILE A 156 -53.09 54.01 26.26
N ALA A 157 -52.27 53.19 26.90
CA ALA A 157 -51.59 53.53 28.16
C ALA A 157 -50.70 54.80 28.02
N GLN A 158 -50.02 54.91 26.87
CA GLN A 158 -49.20 56.09 26.53
C GLN A 158 -50.04 57.36 26.43
N VAL A 159 -51.22 57.30 25.77
CA VAL A 159 -52.16 58.42 25.67
C VAL A 159 -52.66 58.82 27.05
N THR A 160 -53.01 57.84 27.93
CA THR A 160 -53.40 58.10 29.31
C THR A 160 -52.31 58.79 30.09
N LEU A 161 -51.08 58.29 30.02
CA LEU A 161 -49.91 58.91 30.65
C LEU A 161 -49.69 60.37 30.18
N THR A 162 -49.72 60.62 28.88
CA THR A 162 -49.57 61.99 28.34
C THR A 162 -50.69 62.91 28.78
N THR A 163 -51.89 62.37 29.01
CA THR A 163 -52.99 63.15 29.58
C THR A 163 -52.78 63.52 31.06
N ALA A 164 -52.42 62.54 31.88
CA ALA A 164 -52.09 62.74 33.28
C ALA A 164 -50.89 63.73 33.48
N GLU A 165 -49.88 63.64 32.62
CA GLU A 165 -48.74 64.60 32.60
C GLU A 165 -49.23 66.03 32.32
N ARG A 166 -50.16 66.21 31.41
CA ARG A 166 -50.74 67.56 31.13
C ARG A 166 -51.56 68.06 32.29
N GLU A 167 -52.44 67.22 32.92
CA GLU A 167 -53.23 67.61 34.06
C GLU A 167 -52.37 67.95 35.27
N LYS A 168 -51.31 67.19 35.55
CA LYS A 168 -50.34 67.46 36.62
C LYS A 168 -49.66 68.81 36.40
N ARG A 169 -49.20 69.13 35.16
CA ARG A 169 -48.63 70.44 34.85
C ARG A 169 -49.64 71.62 35.09
N ARG A 170 -50.93 71.41 34.77
CA ARG A 170 -51.97 72.35 35.05
C ARG A 170 -52.23 72.53 36.55
N ALA A 171 -52.26 71.43 37.30
CA ALA A 171 -52.38 71.42 38.71
C ALA A 171 -51.21 72.12 39.42
N ASP A 172 -49.99 71.89 39.00
CA ASP A 172 -48.78 72.60 39.48
C ASP A 172 -48.94 74.13 39.33
N GLN A 173 -49.29 74.58 38.11
CA GLN A 173 -49.49 75.99 37.86
C GLN A 173 -50.68 76.65 38.67
N GLY A 174 -51.78 75.90 38.89
CA GLY A 174 -52.90 76.34 39.69
C GLY A 174 -52.61 76.42 41.13
N PHE A 175 -51.85 75.43 41.72
CA PHE A 175 -51.44 75.40 43.10
C PHE A 175 -50.47 76.54 43.44
N ASP A 176 -49.48 76.80 42.56
CA ASP A 176 -48.53 77.91 42.69
C ASP A 176 -49.24 79.28 42.72
N LYS A 177 -50.37 79.39 42.01
CA LYS A 177 -51.20 80.62 42.00
C LYS A 177 -52.27 80.67 43.07
N GLY A 178 -52.37 79.61 43.92
CA GLY A 178 -53.37 79.53 45.01
C GLY A 178 -54.83 79.31 44.48
N VAL A 179 -55.03 78.82 43.29
CA VAL A 179 -56.33 78.63 42.65
C VAL A 179 -56.95 77.23 42.92
N ILE A 180 -56.12 76.23 43.25
CA ILE A 180 -56.59 74.85 43.56
C ILE A 180 -56.16 74.46 44.98
N SER A 181 -56.88 73.50 45.58
CA SER A 181 -56.57 72.96 46.89
C SER A 181 -55.38 71.99 46.89
N LYS A 182 -54.76 71.82 48.05
CA LYS A 182 -53.65 70.81 48.20
C LYS A 182 -54.11 69.39 47.86
N ILE A 183 -55.37 69.04 48.19
CA ILE A 183 -55.92 67.69 47.89
C ILE A 183 -56.06 67.48 46.41
N GLU A 184 -56.46 68.48 45.64
CA GLU A 184 -56.54 68.37 44.15
C GLU A 184 -55.17 68.29 43.48
N HIS A 185 -54.18 68.98 44.05
CA HIS A 185 -52.75 68.85 43.57
C HIS A 185 -52.20 67.46 43.85
N GLU A 186 -52.36 66.91 45.09
CA GLU A 186 -51.93 65.57 45.45
C GLU A 186 -52.64 64.51 44.57
N LYS A 187 -53.95 64.65 44.36
CA LYS A 187 -54.65 63.73 43.42
C LYS A 187 -54.07 63.73 42.02
N ALA A 188 -53.78 64.90 41.46
CA ALA A 188 -53.16 64.96 40.11
C ALA A 188 -51.75 64.28 40.04
N GLN A 189 -51.05 64.28 41.22
CA GLN A 189 -49.79 63.60 41.40
C GLN A 189 -49.96 62.07 41.43
N ASP A 190 -50.94 61.56 42.16
CA ASP A 190 -51.26 60.16 42.30
C ASP A 190 -51.80 59.59 40.96
N ASP A 191 -52.65 60.40 40.28
CA ASP A 191 -53.14 60.03 38.91
C ASP A 191 -51.98 59.87 37.92
N LEU A 192 -50.98 60.76 37.95
CA LEU A 192 -49.78 60.67 37.10
C LEU A 192 -48.96 59.44 37.47
N GLU A 193 -48.73 59.17 38.76
CA GLU A 193 -47.95 57.97 39.17
C GLU A 193 -48.63 56.67 38.71
N THR A 194 -49.97 56.62 38.88
CA THR A 194 -50.77 55.49 38.45
C THR A 194 -50.69 55.32 36.95
N ALA A 195 -50.76 56.38 36.12
CA ALA A 195 -50.65 56.31 34.66
C ALA A 195 -49.23 55.87 34.19
N LYS A 196 -48.17 56.31 34.91
CA LYS A 196 -46.80 55.84 34.65
C LYS A 196 -46.66 54.34 34.86
N LEU A 197 -47.14 53.84 36.03
CA LEU A 197 -47.11 52.40 36.31
C LEU A 197 -47.91 51.57 35.29
N GLN A 198 -49.12 52.04 34.95
CA GLN A 198 -49.94 51.38 33.91
C GLN A 198 -49.24 51.32 32.58
N HIS A 199 -48.58 52.42 32.13
CA HIS A 199 -47.85 52.40 30.86
C HIS A 199 -46.63 51.48 30.97
N GLN A 200 -45.86 51.50 32.07
CA GLN A 200 -44.73 50.61 32.27
C GLN A 200 -45.13 49.14 32.25
N HIS A 201 -46.23 48.78 32.93
CA HIS A 201 -46.73 47.39 32.90
C HIS A 201 -47.18 46.98 31.50
N ALA A 202 -47.91 47.84 30.76
CA ALA A 202 -48.35 47.54 29.43
C ALA A 202 -47.16 47.30 28.44
N VAL A 203 -46.06 48.06 28.58
CA VAL A 203 -44.81 47.86 27.81
C VAL A 203 -44.15 46.55 28.18
N GLU A 204 -44.06 46.20 29.47
CA GLU A 204 -43.42 44.96 29.93
C GLU A 204 -44.24 43.74 29.54
N ASP A 205 -45.58 43.78 29.69
CA ASP A 205 -46.47 42.71 29.22
C ASP A 205 -46.33 42.48 27.72
N ALA A 206 -46.32 43.56 26.93
CA ALA A 206 -46.12 43.45 25.48
C ALA A 206 -44.77 42.81 25.08
N ARG A 207 -43.71 43.12 25.86
CA ARG A 207 -42.37 42.56 25.68
C ARG A 207 -42.35 41.06 25.99
N LEU A 208 -42.87 40.66 27.14
CA LEU A 208 -42.90 39.26 27.57
C LEU A 208 -43.80 38.40 26.67
N ASN A 209 -44.94 38.91 26.26
CA ASN A 209 -45.85 38.24 25.31
C ASN A 209 -45.13 38.02 23.95
N LYS A 210 -44.43 39.05 23.49
CA LYS A 210 -43.65 38.92 22.21
C LYS A 210 -42.59 37.85 22.33
N GLU A 211 -41.81 37.84 23.39
CA GLU A 211 -40.75 36.82 23.59
C GLU A 211 -41.32 35.40 23.63
N ASN A 212 -42.44 35.21 24.33
CA ASN A 212 -43.13 33.91 24.38
C ASN A 212 -43.61 33.47 22.98
N LEU A 213 -44.28 34.36 22.25
CA LEU A 213 -44.75 34.06 20.90
C LEU A 213 -43.62 33.78 19.92
N ASP A 214 -42.52 34.54 19.98
CA ASP A 214 -41.34 34.32 19.14
C ASP A 214 -40.72 32.95 19.44
N PHE A 215 -40.66 32.55 20.75
CA PHE A 215 -40.22 31.21 21.15
C PHE A 215 -41.11 30.09 20.60
N GLU A 216 -42.45 30.24 20.67
CA GLU A 216 -43.39 29.26 20.12
C GLU A 216 -43.22 29.10 18.58
N VAL A 217 -43.12 30.21 17.84
CA VAL A 217 -42.86 30.21 16.41
C VAL A 217 -41.53 29.53 16.05
N GLN A 218 -40.47 29.85 16.83
CA GLN A 218 -39.15 29.24 16.66
C GLN A 218 -39.15 27.76 16.96
N SER A 219 -39.86 27.30 17.99
CA SER A 219 -40.02 25.88 18.32
C SER A 219 -40.66 25.10 17.19
N LEU A 220 -41.77 25.63 16.59
CA LEU A 220 -42.39 25.03 15.44
C LEU A 220 -41.50 25.07 14.19
N ALA A 221 -40.72 26.13 14.00
CA ALA A 221 -39.75 26.19 12.89
C ALA A 221 -38.69 25.08 12.99
N GLN A 222 -38.18 24.81 14.21
CA GLN A 222 -37.25 23.71 14.44
C GLN A 222 -37.88 22.33 14.18
N GLN A 223 -39.14 22.14 14.53
CA GLN A 223 -39.84 20.90 14.21
C GLN A 223 -40.01 20.72 12.70
N LEU A 224 -40.37 21.78 11.98
CA LEU A 224 -40.50 21.78 10.52
C LEU A 224 -39.16 21.47 9.85
N ASP A 225 -38.06 22.06 10.32
CA ASP A 225 -36.70 21.78 9.79
C ASP A 225 -36.31 20.31 9.97
N ARG A 226 -36.57 19.73 11.15
CA ARG A 226 -36.30 18.29 11.37
C ARG A 226 -37.11 17.42 10.39
N GLN A 227 -38.38 17.74 10.19
CA GLN A 227 -39.23 16.99 9.28
C GLN A 227 -38.78 17.16 7.81
N ARG A 228 -38.31 18.35 7.43
CA ARG A 228 -37.74 18.62 6.10
C ARG A 228 -36.54 17.71 5.82
N LEU A 229 -35.61 17.62 6.78
CA LEU A 229 -34.43 16.76 6.66
C LEU A 229 -34.81 15.29 6.51
N LEU A 230 -35.86 14.85 7.22
CA LEU A 230 -36.38 13.48 7.09
C LEU A 230 -36.96 13.22 5.69
N VAL A 231 -37.73 14.14 5.15
CA VAL A 231 -38.27 14.07 3.78
C VAL A 231 -37.15 14.04 2.74
N GLU A 232 -36.12 14.90 2.92
CA GLU A 232 -34.95 14.92 2.03
C GLU A 232 -34.19 13.58 2.07
N ASP A 233 -34.10 12.95 3.25
CA ASP A 233 -33.45 11.63 3.38
C ASP A 233 -34.23 10.54 2.62
N PHE A 234 -35.55 10.44 2.82
CA PHE A 234 -36.36 9.50 2.07
C PHE A 234 -36.34 9.78 0.57
N GLN A 235 -36.31 11.06 0.14
CA GLN A 235 -36.18 11.42 -1.26
C GLN A 235 -34.86 10.94 -1.87
N ARG A 236 -33.72 11.06 -1.12
CA ARG A 236 -32.44 10.50 -1.56
C ARG A 236 -32.49 8.97 -1.68
N GLN A 237 -33.14 8.29 -0.72
CA GLN A 237 -33.31 6.84 -0.77
C GLN A 237 -34.14 6.41 -1.99
N VAL A 238 -35.25 7.09 -2.28
CA VAL A 238 -36.09 6.84 -3.48
C VAL A 238 -35.27 7.11 -4.76
N ASN A 239 -34.52 8.19 -4.83
CA ASN A 239 -33.66 8.46 -5.98
C ASN A 239 -32.61 7.36 -6.16
N GLY A 240 -32.11 6.79 -5.06
CA GLY A 240 -31.16 5.68 -5.04
C GLY A 240 -31.75 4.36 -5.57
N LEU A 241 -33.07 4.21 -5.70
CA LEU A 241 -33.71 3.04 -6.33
C LEU A 241 -33.34 2.89 -7.81
N GLN A 242 -32.87 3.95 -8.45
CA GLN A 242 -32.19 3.88 -9.74
C GLN A 242 -30.69 3.58 -9.50
N VAL A 243 -30.30 2.33 -9.64
CA VAL A 243 -28.92 1.88 -9.48
C VAL A 243 -28.11 2.34 -10.68
N ARG A 244 -27.16 3.24 -10.46
CA ARG A 244 -26.35 3.85 -11.52
C ARG A 244 -24.91 3.39 -11.45
N SER A 245 -24.23 3.38 -12.61
CA SER A 245 -22.81 3.06 -12.67
C SER A 245 -21.97 4.18 -12.03
N PRO A 246 -21.08 3.86 -11.08
CA PRO A 246 -20.16 4.84 -10.50
C PRO A 246 -18.93 5.12 -11.36
N VAL A 247 -18.65 4.26 -12.37
CA VAL A 247 -17.47 4.32 -13.24
C VAL A 247 -17.83 3.99 -14.68
N ASN A 248 -16.94 4.34 -15.61
CA ASN A 248 -17.02 3.83 -16.99
C ASN A 248 -16.45 2.41 -17.02
N GLY A 249 -17.05 1.49 -17.76
CA GLY A 249 -16.57 0.13 -17.84
C GLY A 249 -17.53 -0.85 -18.46
N LEU A 250 -17.40 -2.11 -18.12
CA LEU A 250 -18.32 -3.17 -18.51
C LEU A 250 -19.16 -3.64 -17.33
N LEU A 251 -20.44 -3.92 -17.59
CA LEU A 251 -21.30 -4.60 -16.63
C LEU A 251 -20.74 -6.02 -16.41
N GLY A 252 -20.33 -6.30 -15.18
CA GLY A 252 -19.73 -7.58 -14.80
C GLY A 252 -20.78 -8.64 -14.49
N ASN A 253 -20.61 -9.33 -13.36
CA ASN A 253 -21.55 -10.38 -12.94
C ASN A 253 -22.84 -9.79 -12.40
N LEU A 254 -23.97 -10.31 -12.85
CA LEU A 254 -25.31 -10.09 -12.28
C LEU A 254 -25.52 -11.13 -11.17
N ALA A 255 -25.67 -10.67 -9.93
CA ALA A 255 -25.86 -11.52 -8.76
C ALA A 255 -27.33 -11.86 -8.49
N VAL A 256 -28.24 -11.22 -9.23
CA VAL A 256 -29.71 -11.39 -9.10
C VAL A 256 -30.32 -11.58 -10.47
N GLU A 257 -31.48 -12.23 -10.48
CA GLU A 257 -32.28 -12.40 -11.69
C GLU A 257 -33.27 -11.22 -11.89
N ASN A 258 -33.58 -10.93 -13.14
CA ASN A 258 -34.50 -9.87 -13.49
C ASN A 258 -35.91 -10.16 -12.94
N LYS A 259 -36.58 -9.12 -12.42
CA LYS A 259 -37.95 -9.16 -11.84
C LYS A 259 -38.08 -10.05 -10.60
N THR A 260 -37.00 -10.28 -9.87
CA THR A 260 -37.04 -10.93 -8.56
C THR A 260 -37.16 -9.91 -7.44
N TYR A 261 -37.68 -10.34 -6.31
CA TYR A 261 -37.65 -9.56 -5.07
C TYR A 261 -36.30 -9.64 -4.43
N ILE A 262 -35.72 -8.50 -4.03
CA ILE A 262 -34.41 -8.37 -3.39
C ILE A 262 -34.54 -7.68 -2.04
N SER A 263 -33.67 -8.05 -1.13
CA SER A 263 -33.59 -7.44 0.20
C SER A 263 -32.59 -6.26 0.20
N LYS A 264 -32.79 -5.35 1.15
CA LYS A 264 -31.84 -4.26 1.39
C LYS A 264 -30.41 -4.79 1.61
N ASN A 265 -29.41 -4.13 1.05
CA ASN A 265 -27.98 -4.50 1.07
C ASN A 265 -27.65 -5.84 0.36
N GLN A 266 -28.55 -6.40 -0.42
CA GLN A 266 -28.24 -7.54 -1.28
C GLN A 266 -27.36 -7.09 -2.46
N LEU A 267 -26.35 -7.88 -2.79
CA LEU A 267 -25.51 -7.65 -3.97
C LEU A 267 -26.36 -7.79 -5.24
N ILE A 268 -26.33 -6.80 -6.11
CA ILE A 268 -27.09 -6.79 -7.38
C ILE A 268 -26.16 -7.16 -8.54
N LEU A 269 -25.09 -6.39 -8.71
CA LEU A 269 -24.21 -6.52 -9.85
C LEU A 269 -22.83 -5.88 -9.55
N SER A 270 -21.88 -6.09 -10.43
CA SER A 270 -20.59 -5.40 -10.41
C SER A 270 -20.34 -4.67 -11.73
N VAL A 271 -19.58 -3.58 -11.68
CA VAL A 271 -19.07 -2.90 -12.87
C VAL A 271 -17.55 -3.02 -12.85
N VAL A 272 -16.96 -3.33 -13.99
CA VAL A 272 -15.51 -3.55 -14.15
C VAL A 272 -14.95 -2.40 -14.97
N ASP A 273 -14.12 -1.57 -14.37
CA ASP A 273 -13.38 -0.53 -15.08
C ASP A 273 -12.24 -1.16 -15.89
N LEU A 274 -12.34 -1.08 -17.20
CA LEU A 274 -11.33 -1.62 -18.12
C LEU A 274 -10.22 -0.63 -18.44
N SER A 275 -10.27 0.58 -17.91
CA SER A 275 -9.26 1.61 -18.20
C SER A 275 -7.91 1.30 -17.57
N GLN A 276 -7.91 0.58 -16.44
CA GLN A 276 -6.70 0.22 -15.72
C GLN A 276 -6.78 -1.21 -15.19
N PHE A 277 -5.92 -2.05 -15.72
CA PHE A 277 -5.69 -3.40 -15.18
C PHE A 277 -4.46 -3.41 -14.28
N GLU A 278 -4.55 -4.17 -13.21
CA GLU A 278 -3.46 -4.54 -12.32
C GLU A 278 -3.27 -6.05 -12.34
N VAL A 279 -2.11 -6.51 -11.90
CA VAL A 279 -1.87 -7.95 -11.74
C VAL A 279 -1.76 -8.25 -10.25
N GLU A 280 -2.72 -8.99 -9.71
CA GLU A 280 -2.61 -9.52 -8.35
C GLU A 280 -1.68 -10.72 -8.38
N ILE A 281 -0.56 -10.64 -7.68
CA ILE A 281 0.45 -11.70 -7.58
C ILE A 281 0.39 -12.35 -6.20
N ALA A 282 0.64 -13.66 -6.17
CA ALA A 282 0.74 -14.44 -4.93
C ALA A 282 2.21 -14.84 -4.72
N VAL A 283 2.82 -14.31 -3.68
CA VAL A 283 4.24 -14.52 -3.34
C VAL A 283 4.33 -15.37 -2.07
N PRO A 284 5.17 -16.43 -2.03
CA PRO A 284 5.37 -17.23 -0.83
C PRO A 284 5.78 -16.37 0.39
N GLU A 285 5.25 -16.67 1.57
CA GLU A 285 5.49 -15.94 2.82
C GLU A 285 6.99 -15.81 3.15
N SER A 286 7.80 -16.81 2.77
CA SER A 286 9.26 -16.80 2.99
C SER A 286 9.97 -15.58 2.36
N TYR A 287 9.34 -14.94 1.38
CA TYR A 287 9.85 -13.75 0.71
C TYR A 287 9.12 -12.45 1.11
N ALA A 288 8.15 -12.53 2.02
CA ALA A 288 7.32 -11.38 2.40
C ALA A 288 8.15 -10.20 2.92
N ASN A 289 9.22 -10.49 3.67
CA ASN A 289 10.11 -9.46 4.23
C ASN A 289 11.00 -8.78 3.18
N ASP A 290 11.16 -9.40 2.02
CA ASP A 290 11.96 -8.87 0.91
C ASP A 290 11.12 -7.96 -0.02
N LEU A 291 9.78 -8.00 0.11
CA LEU A 291 8.90 -7.20 -0.71
C LEU A 291 8.83 -5.76 -0.24
N ILE A 292 9.09 -4.83 -1.14
CA ILE A 292 9.00 -3.39 -0.90
C ILE A 292 8.14 -2.77 -2.01
N ILE A 293 7.28 -1.83 -1.64
CA ILE A 293 6.49 -1.06 -2.62
C ILE A 293 7.44 -0.30 -3.55
N GLY A 294 7.17 -0.39 -4.85
CA GLY A 294 8.03 0.21 -5.88
C GLY A 294 8.98 -0.79 -6.55
N LEU A 295 9.09 -2.03 -6.07
CA LEU A 295 9.92 -3.03 -6.74
C LEU A 295 9.49 -3.22 -8.20
N PRO A 296 10.44 -3.29 -9.14
CA PRO A 296 10.15 -3.57 -10.53
C PRO A 296 9.70 -5.02 -10.70
N VAL A 297 8.67 -5.21 -11.50
CA VAL A 297 8.10 -6.52 -11.81
C VAL A 297 7.99 -6.68 -13.31
N GLU A 298 8.55 -7.75 -13.81
CA GLU A 298 8.40 -8.17 -15.20
C GLU A 298 7.18 -9.08 -15.32
N VAL A 299 6.20 -8.68 -16.10
CA VAL A 299 4.97 -9.46 -16.35
C VAL A 299 5.04 -10.00 -17.78
N THR A 300 4.92 -11.31 -17.91
CA THR A 300 4.90 -11.97 -19.24
C THR A 300 3.46 -12.19 -19.68
N ALA A 301 3.09 -11.56 -20.78
CA ALA A 301 1.81 -11.75 -21.46
C ALA A 301 2.06 -12.02 -22.96
N GLU A 302 1.42 -13.02 -23.52
CA GLU A 302 1.55 -13.38 -24.96
C GLU A 302 3.01 -13.45 -25.46
N GLN A 303 3.92 -14.03 -24.66
CA GLN A 303 5.36 -14.14 -24.92
C GLN A 303 6.13 -12.80 -24.98
N LYS A 304 5.50 -11.70 -24.59
CA LYS A 304 6.14 -10.39 -24.44
C LYS A 304 6.29 -10.01 -22.97
N LEU A 305 7.36 -9.29 -22.67
CA LEU A 305 7.64 -8.76 -21.34
C LEU A 305 7.10 -7.34 -21.22
N TYR A 306 6.34 -7.10 -20.18
CA TYR A 306 5.81 -5.79 -19.79
C TYR A 306 6.33 -5.42 -18.43
N MET A 307 6.72 -4.16 -18.26
CA MET A 307 7.25 -3.66 -17.00
C MET A 307 6.14 -3.08 -16.13
N GLY A 308 6.14 -3.51 -14.90
CA GLY A 308 5.26 -2.98 -13.85
C GLY A 308 6.03 -2.67 -12.57
N SER A 309 5.35 -2.12 -11.61
CA SER A 309 5.85 -1.89 -10.25
C SER A 309 4.87 -2.42 -9.22
N LEU A 310 5.40 -2.95 -8.13
CA LEU A 310 4.61 -3.39 -6.99
C LEU A 310 4.03 -2.16 -6.27
N VAL A 311 2.70 -2.01 -6.29
CA VAL A 311 2.02 -0.83 -5.73
C VAL A 311 1.39 -1.08 -4.36
N THR A 312 1.00 -2.33 -4.09
CA THR A 312 0.48 -2.71 -2.77
C THR A 312 0.94 -4.10 -2.38
N ILE A 313 1.09 -4.30 -1.06
CA ILE A 313 1.39 -5.59 -0.44
C ILE A 313 0.36 -5.81 0.66
N SER A 314 -0.32 -6.96 0.65
CA SER A 314 -1.26 -7.32 1.71
C SER A 314 -0.49 -7.53 3.02
N PRO A 315 -0.96 -6.97 4.14
CA PRO A 315 -0.39 -7.29 5.45
C PRO A 315 -0.79 -8.68 5.96
N GLU A 316 -1.73 -9.34 5.29
CA GLU A 316 -2.26 -10.65 5.67
C GLU A 316 -1.58 -11.77 4.87
N VAL A 317 -1.22 -12.84 5.55
CA VAL A 317 -0.78 -14.10 4.94
C VAL A 317 -2.00 -15.00 4.79
N PHE A 318 -2.29 -15.43 3.59
CA PHE A 318 -3.35 -16.38 3.28
C PHE A 318 -2.78 -17.57 2.51
N GLU A 319 -3.05 -18.79 2.95
CA GLU A 319 -2.52 -20.02 2.35
C GLU A 319 -0.99 -20.00 2.14
N ASN A 320 -0.22 -19.53 3.12
CA ASN A 320 1.24 -19.38 3.08
C ASN A 320 1.73 -18.42 1.98
N GLN A 321 0.89 -17.51 1.52
CA GLN A 321 1.20 -16.52 0.49
C GLN A 321 0.81 -15.13 0.92
N VAL A 322 1.58 -14.15 0.46
CA VAL A 322 1.28 -12.71 0.57
C VAL A 322 0.84 -12.22 -0.80
N LYS A 323 -0.30 -11.52 -0.83
CA LYS A 323 -0.80 -10.92 -2.06
C LYS A 323 -0.19 -9.56 -2.28
N GLY A 324 0.27 -9.32 -3.49
CA GLY A 324 0.71 -8.00 -3.96
C GLY A 324 -0.03 -7.59 -5.22
N ARG A 325 -0.12 -6.28 -5.48
CA ARG A 325 -0.65 -5.75 -6.74
C ARG A 325 0.44 -5.05 -7.51
N VAL A 326 0.50 -5.36 -8.79
CA VAL A 326 1.45 -4.82 -9.76
C VAL A 326 0.69 -3.97 -10.76
N ARG A 327 1.13 -2.72 -10.90
CA ARG A 327 0.63 -1.79 -11.91
C ARG A 327 1.64 -1.64 -13.04
N PHE A 328 1.17 -1.67 -14.29
CA PHE A 328 2.02 -1.44 -15.43
C PHE A 328 2.56 0.00 -15.44
N THR A 329 3.87 0.16 -15.64
CA THR A 329 4.54 1.49 -15.59
C THR A 329 4.59 2.17 -16.96
N LYS A 330 4.49 1.40 -18.03
CA LYS A 330 4.45 1.87 -19.41
C LYS A 330 3.15 1.38 -20.06
N GLU A 331 3.22 0.82 -21.24
CA GLU A 331 2.07 0.23 -21.91
C GLU A 331 1.64 -1.06 -21.22
N ALA A 332 0.34 -1.20 -20.98
CA ALA A 332 -0.25 -2.46 -20.56
C ALA A 332 -0.41 -3.40 -21.79
N PRO A 333 -0.40 -4.71 -21.59
CA PRO A 333 -0.70 -5.65 -22.68
C PRO A 333 -2.07 -5.33 -23.29
N PRO A 334 -2.21 -5.35 -24.62
CA PRO A 334 -3.51 -5.20 -25.26
C PRO A 334 -4.41 -6.39 -24.92
N ALA A 335 -5.70 -6.17 -24.88
CA ALA A 335 -6.73 -7.21 -24.76
C ALA A 335 -6.63 -8.08 -23.47
N LEU A 336 -6.18 -7.52 -22.34
CA LEU A 336 -6.24 -8.21 -21.07
C LEU A 336 -7.68 -8.54 -20.68
N ARG A 337 -7.86 -9.73 -20.11
CA ARG A 337 -9.16 -10.17 -19.59
C ARG A 337 -9.09 -10.32 -18.07
N GLN A 338 -10.13 -9.94 -17.38
CA GLN A 338 -10.23 -10.17 -15.94
C GLN A 338 -10.06 -11.65 -15.62
N ASN A 339 -9.34 -11.97 -14.56
CA ASN A 339 -8.99 -13.32 -14.10
C ASN A 339 -8.02 -14.07 -15.04
N GLN A 340 -7.47 -13.43 -16.07
CA GLN A 340 -6.42 -14.02 -16.89
C GLN A 340 -5.17 -14.27 -16.05
N ARG A 341 -4.60 -15.47 -16.16
CA ARG A 341 -3.35 -15.83 -15.48
C ARG A 341 -2.14 -15.34 -16.26
N LEU A 342 -1.20 -14.72 -15.58
CA LEU A 342 0.06 -14.22 -16.12
C LEU A 342 1.23 -14.68 -15.25
N SER A 343 2.40 -14.87 -15.86
CA SER A 343 3.63 -15.10 -15.12
C SER A 343 4.27 -13.75 -14.77
N SER A 344 4.65 -13.59 -13.52
CA SER A 344 5.29 -12.38 -13.03
C SER A 344 6.63 -12.72 -12.38
N ARG A 345 7.63 -11.89 -12.61
CA ARG A 345 8.97 -12.00 -12.05
C ARG A 345 9.31 -10.72 -11.30
N ILE A 346 9.40 -10.80 -9.99
CA ILE A 346 9.69 -9.66 -9.12
C ILE A 346 11.21 -9.55 -8.99
N LEU A 347 11.76 -8.40 -9.34
CA LEU A 347 13.18 -8.12 -9.21
C LEU A 347 13.45 -7.54 -7.83
N LEU A 348 13.98 -8.39 -6.92
CA LEU A 348 14.27 -8.01 -5.54
C LEU A 348 15.55 -7.18 -5.44
N GLU A 349 16.55 -7.57 -6.20
CA GLU A 349 17.86 -6.96 -6.16
C GLU A 349 18.54 -7.03 -7.52
N HIS A 350 19.11 -5.95 -7.95
CA HIS A 350 19.93 -5.86 -9.14
C HIS A 350 21.23 -5.14 -8.81
N ARG A 351 22.38 -5.80 -9.09
CA ARG A 351 23.71 -5.25 -8.89
C ARG A 351 24.51 -5.43 -10.18
N GLU A 352 25.06 -4.36 -10.68
CA GLU A 352 25.86 -4.39 -11.90
C GLU A 352 27.32 -4.73 -11.58
N GLY A 353 27.93 -5.56 -12.45
CA GLY A 353 29.37 -5.79 -12.44
C GLY A 353 29.94 -6.48 -11.19
N VAL A 354 29.18 -7.38 -10.54
CA VAL A 354 29.66 -8.13 -9.37
C VAL A 354 30.40 -9.39 -9.77
N ILE A 355 31.37 -9.79 -8.95
CA ILE A 355 32.09 -11.06 -9.10
C ILE A 355 31.14 -12.18 -8.67
N GLN A 356 30.82 -13.09 -9.55
CA GLN A 356 29.87 -14.18 -9.27
C GLN A 356 30.28 -15.50 -9.90
N VAL A 357 29.72 -16.57 -9.38
CA VAL A 357 29.88 -17.94 -9.88
C VAL A 357 28.54 -18.66 -9.85
N ALA A 358 28.34 -19.70 -10.65
CA ALA A 358 27.13 -20.50 -10.63
C ALA A 358 26.93 -21.13 -9.25
N ARG A 359 25.66 -21.08 -8.78
CA ARG A 359 25.26 -21.76 -7.55
C ARG A 359 25.45 -23.26 -7.69
N GLY A 360 25.99 -23.90 -6.66
CA GLY A 360 26.22 -25.36 -6.66
C GLY A 360 26.28 -25.92 -5.24
N GLN A 361 26.43 -27.24 -5.17
CA GLN A 361 26.45 -27.98 -3.88
C GLN A 361 27.62 -27.62 -2.98
N PHE A 362 28.71 -27.00 -3.54
CA PHE A 362 29.84 -26.53 -2.75
C PHE A 362 29.43 -25.55 -1.63
N LEU A 363 28.35 -24.82 -1.81
CA LEU A 363 27.82 -23.90 -0.81
C LEU A 363 27.33 -24.62 0.45
N ASP A 364 26.67 -25.75 0.25
CA ASP A 364 26.09 -26.53 1.34
C ASP A 364 27.19 -27.34 2.04
N SER A 365 28.07 -28.00 1.28
CA SER A 365 29.18 -28.81 1.81
C SER A 365 30.27 -27.99 2.50
N SER A 366 30.50 -26.72 2.08
CA SER A 366 31.47 -25.83 2.71
C SER A 366 30.87 -24.89 3.77
N ASN A 367 29.53 -24.93 3.92
CA ASN A 367 28.79 -23.94 4.70
C ASN A 367 29.11 -22.47 4.26
N GLY A 368 29.45 -22.30 2.99
CA GLY A 368 29.80 -21.01 2.40
C GLY A 368 31.14 -20.40 2.83
N LYS A 369 32.02 -21.16 3.50
CA LYS A 369 33.28 -20.64 4.08
C LYS A 369 34.48 -20.82 3.16
N PHE A 370 34.46 -21.77 2.25
CA PHE A 370 35.57 -22.03 1.33
C PHE A 370 35.09 -22.59 0.00
N ALA A 371 35.89 -22.43 -1.02
CA ALA A 371 35.74 -23.08 -2.32
C ALA A 371 37.06 -23.74 -2.73
N TYR A 372 37.00 -24.73 -3.59
CA TYR A 372 38.20 -25.34 -4.17
C TYR A 372 38.53 -24.66 -5.49
N LYS A 373 39.57 -23.83 -5.49
CA LYS A 373 40.13 -23.18 -6.68
C LYS A 373 41.02 -24.13 -7.45
N VAL A 374 40.76 -24.31 -8.74
CA VAL A 374 41.48 -25.24 -9.62
C VAL A 374 42.54 -24.50 -10.39
N SER A 375 43.81 -24.96 -10.29
CA SER A 375 44.91 -24.46 -11.04
C SER A 375 45.85 -25.63 -11.38
N ASN A 376 46.14 -25.79 -12.67
CA ASN A 376 47.04 -26.83 -13.20
C ASN A 376 46.69 -28.28 -12.74
N GLY A 377 45.40 -28.59 -12.69
CA GLY A 377 44.93 -29.94 -12.30
C GLY A 377 44.93 -30.19 -10.76
N ILE A 378 45.23 -29.18 -9.96
CA ILE A 378 45.16 -29.23 -8.50
C ILE A 378 44.09 -28.29 -8.01
N ALA A 379 43.20 -28.82 -7.17
CA ALA A 379 42.19 -28.01 -6.48
C ALA A 379 42.66 -27.65 -5.07
N ILE A 380 42.73 -26.37 -4.77
CA ILE A 380 43.24 -25.81 -3.52
C ILE A 380 42.04 -25.22 -2.73
N LYS A 381 41.90 -25.62 -1.48
CA LYS A 381 40.90 -25.09 -0.54
C LYS A 381 41.22 -23.62 -0.24
N THR A 382 40.36 -22.74 -0.76
CA THR A 382 40.53 -21.28 -0.65
C THR A 382 39.39 -20.71 0.20
N PRO A 383 39.64 -19.98 1.26
CA PRO A 383 38.60 -19.31 2.04
C PRO A 383 37.93 -18.24 1.17
N ILE A 384 36.62 -18.16 1.26
CA ILE A 384 35.82 -17.20 0.50
C ILE A 384 34.81 -16.47 1.41
N GLU A 385 34.46 -15.25 1.02
CA GLU A 385 33.34 -14.52 1.58
C GLU A 385 32.27 -14.38 0.51
N LEU A 386 31.06 -14.78 0.89
CA LEU A 386 29.89 -14.74 0.02
C LEU A 386 29.05 -13.50 0.29
N GLY A 387 28.56 -12.90 -0.77
CA GLY A 387 27.58 -11.84 -0.74
C GLY A 387 26.16 -12.37 -0.97
N ALA A 388 25.43 -11.69 -1.85
CA ALA A 388 24.06 -12.03 -2.22
C ALA A 388 23.98 -13.39 -2.93
N ARG A 389 22.86 -14.09 -2.70
CA ARG A 389 22.58 -15.41 -3.29
C ARG A 389 21.32 -15.33 -4.12
N SER A 390 21.41 -15.80 -5.36
CA SER A 390 20.29 -15.96 -6.29
C SER A 390 19.97 -17.44 -6.50
N LEU A 391 18.97 -17.72 -7.30
CA LEU A 391 18.64 -19.10 -7.70
C LEU A 391 19.77 -19.75 -8.50
N ASN A 392 20.42 -18.98 -9.37
CA ASN A 392 21.38 -19.48 -10.36
C ASN A 392 22.85 -19.13 -10.04
N SER A 393 23.12 -18.09 -9.26
CA SER A 393 24.45 -17.57 -8.98
C SER A 393 24.61 -17.10 -7.55
N VAL A 394 25.87 -16.94 -7.15
CA VAL A 394 26.26 -16.43 -5.83
C VAL A 394 27.37 -15.40 -6.04
N GLU A 395 27.22 -14.26 -5.36
CA GLU A 395 28.20 -13.20 -5.33
C GLU A 395 29.39 -13.58 -4.45
N ILE A 396 30.60 -13.28 -4.91
CA ILE A 396 31.85 -13.47 -4.18
C ILE A 396 32.37 -12.10 -3.78
N LEU A 397 32.48 -11.85 -2.48
CA LEU A 397 33.01 -10.59 -1.94
C LEU A 397 34.53 -10.63 -1.78
N ALA A 398 35.07 -11.80 -1.41
CA ALA A 398 36.51 -11.99 -1.25
C ALA A 398 36.95 -13.45 -1.46
N GLY A 399 38.22 -13.65 -1.75
CA GLY A 399 38.88 -14.97 -1.87
C GLY A 399 39.05 -15.48 -3.31
N LEU A 400 38.31 -14.97 -4.27
CA LEU A 400 38.41 -15.38 -5.69
C LEU A 400 38.49 -14.16 -6.61
N GLN A 401 39.04 -14.35 -7.81
CA GLN A 401 39.17 -13.32 -8.84
C GLN A 401 38.44 -13.76 -10.14
N PRO A 402 37.98 -12.82 -10.95
CA PRO A 402 37.45 -13.15 -12.27
C PRO A 402 38.47 -13.95 -13.09
N GLY A 403 38.02 -15.06 -13.69
CA GLY A 403 38.86 -16.01 -14.41
C GLY A 403 39.27 -17.24 -13.59
N ASP A 404 39.12 -17.23 -12.28
CA ASP A 404 39.38 -18.40 -11.44
C ASP A 404 38.38 -19.51 -11.72
N GLN A 405 38.84 -20.74 -11.85
CA GLN A 405 38.00 -21.91 -11.94
C GLN A 405 37.80 -22.51 -10.55
N ILE A 406 36.55 -22.81 -10.20
CA ILE A 406 36.22 -23.48 -8.92
C ILE A 406 35.37 -24.71 -9.14
N ILE A 407 35.38 -25.60 -8.15
CA ILE A 407 34.51 -26.77 -8.11
C ILE A 407 33.17 -26.34 -7.52
N THR A 408 32.09 -26.52 -8.31
CA THR A 408 30.72 -26.17 -7.92
C THR A 408 29.87 -27.38 -7.48
N SER A 409 30.35 -28.60 -7.70
CA SER A 409 29.73 -29.83 -7.15
C SER A 409 29.98 -29.98 -5.65
N GLY A 410 29.36 -31.00 -5.03
CA GLY A 410 29.61 -31.33 -3.62
C GLY A 410 31.08 -31.63 -3.35
N THR A 411 31.60 -31.09 -2.28
CA THR A 411 33.03 -31.23 -1.86
C THR A 411 33.22 -32.24 -0.75
N ASP A 412 32.17 -32.99 -0.37
CA ASP A 412 32.21 -34.00 0.68
C ASP A 412 33.16 -35.15 0.33
N ILE A 413 33.33 -35.44 -0.98
CA ILE A 413 34.26 -36.44 -1.50
C ILE A 413 35.74 -36.10 -1.25
N PHE A 414 36.04 -34.87 -0.81
CA PHE A 414 37.40 -34.41 -0.55
C PHE A 414 37.79 -34.53 0.93
N ASP A 415 36.86 -35.03 1.77
CA ASP A 415 37.08 -35.28 3.21
C ASP A 415 37.82 -34.15 3.95
N GLY A 416 37.59 -32.89 3.53
CA GLY A 416 38.20 -31.72 4.11
C GLY A 416 39.66 -31.44 3.71
N ALA A 417 40.23 -32.21 2.78
CA ALA A 417 41.60 -32.07 2.31
C ALA A 417 41.94 -30.63 1.87
N SER A 418 43.15 -30.17 2.17
CA SER A 418 43.62 -28.84 1.77
C SER A 418 43.95 -28.74 0.29
N THR A 419 44.37 -29.83 -0.31
CA THR A 419 44.74 -29.97 -1.72
C THR A 419 44.19 -31.28 -2.29
N VAL A 420 43.59 -31.23 -3.48
CA VAL A 420 43.04 -32.38 -4.18
C VAL A 420 43.59 -32.41 -5.60
N GLN A 421 44.13 -33.54 -6.03
CA GLN A 421 44.57 -33.74 -7.38
C GLN A 421 43.40 -34.19 -8.27
N LEU A 422 43.18 -33.51 -9.38
CA LEU A 422 42.15 -33.84 -10.35
C LEU A 422 42.82 -34.65 -11.52
N ASN A 423 42.41 -35.88 -11.67
CA ASN A 423 42.89 -36.76 -12.74
C ASN A 423 41.81 -36.88 -13.84
N ASN A 424 42.27 -36.96 -15.11
CA ASN A 424 41.41 -37.21 -16.26
C ASN A 424 40.79 -38.59 -16.21
#